data_e3e7ee0331ae1235665b6d9c4b8116d3
#
_entry.id   e3e7ee0331ae1235665b6d9c4b8116d3
#
_cell.length_a   1.000
_cell.length_b   1.000
_cell.length_c   1.000
_cell.angle_alpha   90.00
_cell.angle_beta   90.00
_cell.angle_gamma   90.00
#
_symmetry.space_group_name_H-M   'P 1'
#
loop_
_entity.id
_entity.type
_entity.pdbx_description
1 polymer ?
#
loop_
_entity_poly.entity_id
_entity_poly.type
_entity_poly.pdbx_seq_one_letter_code
_entity_poly.pdbx_strand_id
1 'polypeptide(L)'
;MACSHTDRGVGTVHGVKRLGFNAIKESFDRLPTAACFFDRTGNIVLCNQRMYQLSRYLLDSDMQYLGEVEEALSALPKDIVRVADVENTYRFPDKTVWRFEKTEVKDRYGEIYIQLTAADVTELQRALTELTDDSRKLEKDAEKLKRLSANVGALAREKELLAAKSAMHDGLAACITLTKQYITGDLEGISASAVCNEWEKVITFRDSIRLSEKKNCLTAQEPAA
;
A
#
# COMPACT_ATOMS: atom_id res chain seq x y z
N MET A 1 -1.82 -51.50 73.63
CA MET A 1 -3.05 -50.98 73.05
C MET A 1 -2.62 -49.70 72.27
N ALA A 2 -2.57 -49.77 70.95
CA ALA A 2 -2.11 -48.74 70.07
C ALA A 2 -3.29 -47.86 69.65
N CYS A 3 -3.18 -46.52 69.87
CA CYS A 3 -4.07 -45.53 69.28
C CYS A 3 -3.37 -44.95 68.06
N SER A 4 -3.90 -45.21 66.89
CA SER A 4 -3.51 -44.64 65.63
C SER A 4 -4.05 -43.22 65.55
N HIS A 5 -3.17 -42.23 65.36
CA HIS A 5 -3.50 -40.84 65.05
C HIS A 5 -3.52 -40.67 63.52
N THR A 6 -4.71 -40.43 62.98
CA THR A 6 -4.91 -40.06 61.58
C THR A 6 -4.64 -38.56 61.45
N ASP A 7 -3.54 -38.25 60.82
CA ASP A 7 -3.18 -36.87 60.38
C ASP A 7 -4.04 -36.48 59.19
N ARG A 8 -4.94 -35.54 59.34
CA ARG A 8 -5.73 -34.91 58.27
C ARG A 8 -4.93 -33.78 57.73
N GLY A 9 -4.39 -33.96 56.51
CA GLY A 9 -3.73 -32.93 55.75
C GLY A 9 -4.63 -31.68 55.61
N VAL A 10 -4.19 -30.58 56.20
CA VAL A 10 -4.72 -29.26 55.96
C VAL A 10 -4.28 -28.78 54.61
N GLY A 11 -5.21 -28.77 53.66
CA GLY A 11 -4.98 -28.19 52.36
C GLY A 11 -4.72 -26.68 52.51
N THR A 12 -3.51 -26.26 52.15
CA THR A 12 -3.13 -24.86 52.07
C THR A 12 -3.93 -24.19 50.95
N VAL A 13 -4.97 -23.48 51.34
CA VAL A 13 -5.67 -22.55 50.49
C VAL A 13 -4.64 -21.49 50.09
N HIS A 14 -4.22 -21.48 48.84
CA HIS A 14 -3.41 -20.43 48.27
C HIS A 14 -4.22 -19.12 48.40
N GLY A 15 -3.89 -18.30 49.37
CA GLY A 15 -4.48 -17.01 49.56
C GLY A 15 -4.18 -16.15 48.34
N VAL A 16 -5.22 -15.77 47.60
CA VAL A 16 -5.15 -14.75 46.55
C VAL A 16 -4.57 -13.50 47.18
N LYS A 17 -3.31 -13.21 46.90
CA LYS A 17 -2.68 -11.95 47.33
C LYS A 17 -3.48 -10.80 46.74
N ARG A 18 -4.22 -10.06 47.58
CA ARG A 18 -4.91 -8.84 47.13
C ARG A 18 -3.82 -7.83 46.74
N LEU A 19 -3.82 -7.42 45.50
CA LEU A 19 -2.98 -6.31 45.01
C LEU A 19 -3.37 -5.07 45.84
N GLY A 20 -2.40 -4.45 46.51
CA GLY A 20 -2.60 -3.21 47.21
C GLY A 20 -2.89 -2.07 46.24
N PHE A 21 -3.61 -1.03 46.69
CA PHE A 21 -3.95 0.15 45.91
C PHE A 21 -2.69 0.78 45.25
N ASN A 22 -1.58 0.85 45.98
CA ASN A 22 -0.33 1.38 45.47
C ASN A 22 0.24 0.54 44.29
N ALA A 23 0.11 -0.79 44.35
CA ALA A 23 0.57 -1.65 43.26
C ALA A 23 -0.29 -1.48 42.00
N ILE A 24 -1.59 -1.25 42.14
CA ILE A 24 -2.50 -0.95 41.02
C ILE A 24 -2.12 0.40 40.40
N LYS A 25 -1.96 1.44 41.26
CA LYS A 25 -1.57 2.78 40.81
C LYS A 25 -0.21 2.75 40.07
N GLU A 26 0.79 2.09 40.65
CA GLU A 26 2.09 1.96 40.01
C GLU A 26 2.03 1.20 38.66
N SER A 27 1.21 0.16 38.57
CA SER A 27 0.98 -0.54 37.32
C SER A 27 0.29 0.34 36.28
N PHE A 28 -0.67 1.15 36.71
CA PHE A 28 -1.38 2.09 35.85
C PHE A 28 -0.45 3.20 35.34
N ASP A 29 0.46 3.70 36.17
CA ASP A 29 1.44 4.72 35.82
C ASP A 29 2.49 4.19 34.82
N ARG A 30 2.73 2.89 34.79
CA ARG A 30 3.66 2.23 33.86
C ARG A 30 3.05 1.86 32.50
N LEU A 31 1.75 2.09 32.31
CA LEU A 31 1.14 1.84 31.01
C LEU A 31 1.78 2.69 29.91
N PRO A 32 2.03 2.12 28.72
CA PRO A 32 2.56 2.88 27.60
C PRO A 32 1.55 3.88 27.03
N THR A 33 0.27 3.64 27.24
CA THR A 33 -0.83 4.49 26.81
C THR A 33 -1.13 5.53 27.90
N ALA A 34 -1.29 6.78 27.50
CA ALA A 34 -1.79 7.81 28.38
C ALA A 34 -3.29 7.57 28.65
N ALA A 35 -3.70 7.56 29.92
CA ALA A 35 -5.08 7.27 30.28
C ALA A 35 -5.53 8.11 31.49
N CYS A 36 -6.75 8.64 31.39
CA CYS A 36 -7.41 9.38 32.45
C CYS A 36 -8.88 9.01 32.51
N PHE A 37 -9.42 8.91 33.73
CA PHE A 37 -10.83 8.69 34.02
C PHE A 37 -11.40 9.91 34.69
N PHE A 38 -12.56 10.33 34.21
CA PHE A 38 -13.30 11.48 34.76
C PHE A 38 -14.67 11.03 35.26
N ASP A 39 -15.18 11.71 36.25
CA ASP A 39 -16.55 11.56 36.66
C ASP A 39 -17.54 12.24 35.69
N ARG A 40 -18.83 12.17 35.99
CA ARG A 40 -19.88 12.80 35.16
C ARG A 40 -19.76 14.31 35.08
N THR A 41 -19.12 14.93 36.04
CA THR A 41 -18.92 16.38 36.09
C THR A 41 -17.64 16.82 35.39
N GLY A 42 -16.86 15.85 34.89
CA GLY A 42 -15.61 16.07 34.17
C GLY A 42 -14.38 16.21 35.08
N ASN A 43 -14.52 15.97 36.43
CA ASN A 43 -13.37 15.96 37.30
C ASN A 43 -12.54 14.68 37.19
N ILE A 44 -11.24 14.80 37.40
CA ILE A 44 -10.33 13.66 37.35
C ILE A 44 -10.57 12.72 38.52
N VAL A 45 -10.83 11.46 38.22
CA VAL A 45 -10.92 10.36 39.23
C VAL A 45 -9.61 9.61 39.29
N LEU A 46 -9.02 9.30 38.15
CA LEU A 46 -7.76 8.58 38.04
C LEU A 46 -7.04 9.00 36.78
N CYS A 47 -5.78 9.36 36.90
CA CYS A 47 -4.94 9.74 35.76
C CYS A 47 -3.56 9.13 35.92
N ASN A 48 -2.98 8.62 34.81
CA ASN A 48 -1.62 8.08 34.82
C ASN A 48 -0.59 9.17 34.52
N GLN A 49 0.64 8.87 34.88
CA GLN A 49 1.76 9.80 34.69
C GLN A 49 1.97 10.20 33.22
N ARG A 50 1.72 9.30 32.30
CA ARG A 50 1.83 9.53 30.86
C ARG A 50 0.84 10.60 30.38
N MET A 51 -0.41 10.54 30.88
CA MET A 51 -1.43 11.54 30.53
C MET A 51 -1.09 12.91 31.10
N TYR A 52 -0.58 13.00 32.34
CA TYR A 52 -0.12 14.27 32.89
C TYR A 52 1.03 14.88 32.09
N GLN A 53 1.99 14.07 31.64
CA GLN A 53 3.08 14.56 30.79
C GLN A 53 2.54 15.10 29.46
N LEU A 54 1.59 14.39 28.84
CA LEU A 54 0.99 14.79 27.58
C LEU A 54 0.14 16.05 27.69
N SER A 55 -0.66 16.16 28.79
CA SER A 55 -1.51 17.33 29.04
C SER A 55 -0.72 18.62 29.21
N ARG A 56 0.50 18.57 29.74
CA ARG A 56 1.37 19.74 29.85
C ARG A 56 1.77 20.36 28.52
N TYR A 57 1.88 19.56 27.46
CA TYR A 57 2.09 20.09 26.12
C TYR A 57 0.85 20.77 25.54
N LEU A 58 -0.35 20.35 26.00
CA LEU A 58 -1.62 20.89 25.52
C LEU A 58 -2.05 22.13 26.28
N LEU A 59 -1.87 22.13 27.60
CA LEU A 59 -2.48 23.11 28.52
C LEU A 59 -1.46 24.08 29.14
N ASP A 60 -0.17 23.81 29.01
CA ASP A 60 0.90 24.52 29.74
C ASP A 60 0.74 24.47 31.27
N SER A 61 -0.13 23.60 31.76
CA SER A 61 -0.50 23.42 33.18
C SER A 61 -0.90 21.96 33.43
N ASP A 62 -1.07 21.60 34.71
CA ASP A 62 -1.60 20.29 35.06
C ASP A 62 -3.11 20.26 34.80
N MET A 63 -3.57 19.26 34.06
CA MET A 63 -4.97 19.03 33.75
C MET A 63 -5.81 18.82 35.02
N GLN A 64 -6.96 19.49 35.11
CA GLN A 64 -7.91 19.36 36.21
C GLN A 64 -9.26 18.82 35.74
N TYR A 65 -9.73 19.24 34.58
CA TYR A 65 -11.03 18.92 34.02
C TYR A 65 -10.94 18.40 32.60
N LEU A 66 -11.86 17.53 32.23
CA LEU A 66 -12.00 17.02 30.87
C LEU A 66 -12.17 18.15 29.83
N GLY A 67 -12.99 19.18 30.19
CA GLY A 67 -13.27 20.31 29.30
C GLY A 67 -12.03 21.08 28.85
N GLU A 68 -11.02 21.20 29.73
CA GLU A 68 -9.75 21.87 29.40
C GLU A 68 -9.04 21.17 28.23
N VAL A 69 -9.03 19.83 28.27
CA VAL A 69 -8.39 19.04 27.16
C VAL A 69 -9.22 19.14 25.90
N GLU A 70 -10.54 19.06 25.97
CA GLU A 70 -11.42 19.18 24.80
C GLU A 70 -11.31 20.56 24.16
N GLU A 71 -11.21 21.61 24.96
CA GLU A 71 -10.99 22.98 24.47
C GLU A 71 -9.61 23.12 23.80
N ALA A 72 -8.55 22.61 24.44
CA ALA A 72 -7.21 22.64 23.90
C ALA A 72 -7.08 21.84 22.59
N LEU A 73 -7.76 20.69 22.49
CA LEU A 73 -7.80 19.90 21.25
C LEU A 73 -8.66 20.54 20.15
N SER A 74 -9.59 21.41 20.51
CA SER A 74 -10.41 22.19 19.58
C SER A 74 -9.70 23.46 19.09
N ALA A 75 -8.99 24.14 20.00
CA ALA A 75 -8.25 25.38 19.77
C ALA A 75 -6.74 25.15 19.82
N LEU A 76 -6.23 24.19 19.06
CA LEU A 76 -4.85 23.69 19.11
C LEU A 76 -3.79 24.77 19.36
N PRO A 77 -2.87 24.57 20.33
CA PRO A 77 -1.67 25.37 20.47
C PRO A 77 -0.88 25.45 19.17
N LYS A 78 -0.17 26.56 18.93
CA LYS A 78 0.51 26.84 17.66
C LYS A 78 1.50 25.77 17.21
N ASP A 79 2.03 25.00 18.12
CA ASP A 79 3.05 24.00 17.86
C ASP A 79 2.50 22.58 17.70
N ILE A 80 1.18 22.39 17.85
CA ILE A 80 0.51 21.11 17.70
C ILE A 80 -0.31 21.13 16.42
N VAL A 81 -0.10 20.13 15.56
CA VAL A 81 -0.74 20.05 14.24
C VAL A 81 -1.62 18.82 14.16
N ARG A 82 -2.87 19.00 13.74
CA ARG A 82 -3.77 17.88 13.44
C ARG A 82 -3.26 17.12 12.23
N VAL A 83 -3.17 15.81 12.31
CA VAL A 83 -2.81 14.96 11.18
C VAL A 83 -3.98 14.89 10.22
N ALA A 84 -3.76 15.24 8.96
CA ALA A 84 -4.77 15.11 7.93
C ALA A 84 -5.11 13.62 7.73
N ASP A 85 -6.36 13.33 7.36
CA ASP A 85 -6.87 12.00 7.03
C ASP A 85 -7.06 11.02 8.22
N VAL A 86 -6.72 11.43 9.46
CA VAL A 86 -6.94 10.58 10.64
C VAL A 86 -7.61 11.38 11.74
N GLU A 87 -8.79 10.92 12.18
CA GLU A 87 -9.53 11.59 13.25
C GLU A 87 -8.80 11.56 14.58
N ASN A 88 -8.93 12.62 15.34
CA ASN A 88 -8.40 12.77 16.71
C ASN A 88 -6.90 12.45 16.85
N THR A 89 -6.13 12.70 15.81
CA THR A 89 -4.69 12.44 15.77
C THR A 89 -3.92 13.73 15.61
N TYR A 90 -2.94 13.94 16.49
CA TYR A 90 -2.21 15.18 16.60
C TYR A 90 -0.71 14.93 16.67
N ARG A 91 0.06 15.76 15.94
CA ARG A 91 1.51 15.77 15.98
C ARG A 91 2.00 16.83 16.92
N PHE A 92 2.84 16.44 17.86
CA PHE A 92 3.44 17.28 18.87
C PHE A 92 4.79 17.88 18.45
N PRO A 93 5.32 18.91 19.15
CA PRO A 93 6.59 19.55 18.80
C PRO A 93 7.80 18.61 18.84
N ASP A 94 7.76 17.61 19.70
CA ASP A 94 8.78 16.54 19.81
C ASP A 94 8.74 15.50 18.67
N LYS A 95 7.88 15.75 17.65
CA LYS A 95 7.61 14.87 16.50
C LYS A 95 6.87 13.57 16.84
N THR A 96 6.40 13.41 18.08
CA THR A 96 5.51 12.30 18.42
C THR A 96 4.11 12.55 17.86
N VAL A 97 3.41 11.47 17.56
CA VAL A 97 2.04 11.49 17.04
C VAL A 97 1.14 10.73 18.01
N TRP A 98 0.15 11.40 18.53
CA TRP A 98 -0.77 10.86 19.53
C TRP A 98 -2.20 10.84 19.00
N ARG A 99 -2.87 9.72 19.20
CA ARG A 99 -4.29 9.55 18.87
C ARG A 99 -5.09 9.53 20.16
N PHE A 100 -6.02 10.47 20.28
CA PHE A 100 -6.93 10.56 21.42
C PHE A 100 -8.22 9.82 21.16
N GLU A 101 -8.72 9.12 22.18
CA GLU A 101 -9.99 8.41 22.12
C GLU A 101 -10.75 8.66 23.42
N LYS A 102 -12.03 9.03 23.30
CA LYS A 102 -12.94 9.27 24.42
C LYS A 102 -14.00 8.18 24.42
N THR A 103 -14.16 7.49 25.54
CA THR A 103 -15.13 6.39 25.72
C THR A 103 -15.86 6.54 27.03
N GLU A 104 -17.12 6.12 27.07
CA GLU A 104 -17.89 6.02 28.31
C GLU A 104 -17.72 4.62 28.90
N VAL A 105 -17.39 4.54 30.17
CA VAL A 105 -17.22 3.28 30.90
C VAL A 105 -18.22 3.28 32.07
N LYS A 106 -18.97 2.18 32.21
CA LYS A 106 -19.87 1.96 33.33
C LYS A 106 -19.23 0.97 34.30
N ASP A 107 -19.27 1.32 35.57
CA ASP A 107 -18.88 0.38 36.62
C ASP A 107 -19.98 -0.64 36.91
N ARG A 108 -19.69 -1.59 37.79
CA ARG A 108 -20.65 -2.63 38.23
C ARG A 108 -21.86 -2.11 38.99
N TYR A 109 -21.83 -0.85 39.44
CA TYR A 109 -22.90 -0.19 40.15
C TYR A 109 -23.74 0.72 39.25
N GLY A 110 -23.38 0.81 37.96
CA GLY A 110 -24.06 1.64 36.96
C GLY A 110 -23.59 3.08 36.93
N GLU A 111 -22.54 3.43 37.68
CA GLU A 111 -21.91 4.75 37.61
C GLU A 111 -21.17 4.90 36.25
N ILE A 112 -21.33 6.05 35.61
CA ILE A 112 -20.72 6.35 34.32
C ILE A 112 -19.47 7.21 34.56
N TYR A 113 -18.38 6.75 33.98
CA TYR A 113 -17.10 7.47 33.91
C TYR A 113 -16.75 7.75 32.48
N ILE A 114 -16.07 8.84 32.21
CA ILE A 114 -15.52 9.15 30.89
C ILE A 114 -14.05 8.79 30.93
N GLN A 115 -13.66 7.88 30.05
CA GLN A 115 -12.28 7.49 29.86
C GLN A 115 -11.72 8.25 28.66
N LEU A 116 -10.64 8.99 28.88
CA LEU A 116 -9.82 9.58 27.82
C LEU A 116 -8.51 8.82 27.73
N THR A 117 -8.22 8.27 26.58
CA THR A 117 -6.95 7.61 26.29
C THR A 117 -6.20 8.35 25.18
N ALA A 118 -4.87 8.32 25.24
CA ALA A 118 -4.05 8.77 24.14
C ALA A 118 -2.97 7.71 23.89
N ALA A 119 -2.94 7.20 22.65
CA ALA A 119 -1.97 6.22 22.22
C ALA A 119 -0.90 6.87 21.35
N ASP A 120 0.36 6.53 21.60
CA ASP A 120 1.47 6.92 20.72
C ASP A 120 1.39 6.09 19.43
N VAL A 121 1.11 6.76 18.33
CA VAL A 121 0.99 6.15 17.00
C VAL A 121 2.10 6.63 16.05
N THR A 122 3.20 7.15 16.61
CA THR A 122 4.31 7.74 15.85
C THR A 122 4.87 6.76 14.82
N GLU A 123 5.22 5.55 15.25
CA GLU A 123 5.78 4.53 14.34
C GLU A 123 4.75 4.05 13.33
N LEU A 124 3.49 3.90 13.74
CA LEU A 124 2.41 3.53 12.81
C LEU A 124 2.23 4.59 11.73
N GLN A 125 2.20 5.86 12.12
CA GLN A 125 2.05 6.97 11.18
C GLN A 125 3.24 7.09 10.22
N ARG A 126 4.45 6.82 10.71
CA ARG A 126 5.66 6.79 9.87
C ARG A 126 5.57 5.67 8.83
N ALA A 127 5.24 4.46 9.28
CA ALA A 127 5.09 3.32 8.38
C ALA A 127 3.99 3.53 7.32
N LEU A 128 2.86 4.11 7.71
CA LEU A 128 1.78 4.45 6.76
C LEU A 128 2.25 5.48 5.71
N THR A 129 3.01 6.48 6.12
CA THR A 129 3.56 7.49 5.20
C THR A 129 4.52 6.85 4.20
N GLU A 130 5.44 6.00 4.67
CA GLU A 130 6.39 5.26 3.83
C GLU A 130 5.66 4.35 2.83
N LEU A 131 4.67 3.58 3.29
CA LEU A 131 3.86 2.71 2.41
C LEU A 131 3.11 3.50 1.34
N THR A 132 2.56 4.67 1.70
CA THR A 132 1.86 5.53 0.75
C THR A 132 2.81 6.08 -0.32
N ASP A 133 4.00 6.52 0.08
CA ASP A 133 5.02 7.03 -0.83
C ASP A 133 5.55 5.92 -1.75
N ASP A 134 5.76 4.71 -1.24
CA ASP A 134 6.19 3.58 -2.04
C ASP A 134 5.12 3.10 -3.02
N SER A 135 3.86 3.06 -2.60
CA SER A 135 2.73 2.78 -3.50
C SER A 135 2.68 3.78 -4.66
N ARG A 136 2.84 5.07 -4.36
CA ARG A 136 2.86 6.13 -5.37
C ARG A 136 4.06 6.02 -6.33
N LYS A 137 5.23 5.57 -5.85
CA LYS A 137 6.39 5.30 -6.72
C LYS A 137 6.12 4.11 -7.63
N LEU A 138 5.57 3.02 -7.08
CA LEU A 138 5.24 1.81 -7.84
C LEU A 138 4.23 2.10 -8.96
N GLU A 139 3.20 2.91 -8.70
CA GLU A 139 2.25 3.35 -9.75
C GLU A 139 2.94 4.09 -10.89
N LYS A 140 3.81 5.05 -10.56
CA LYS A 140 4.58 5.79 -11.56
C LYS A 140 5.49 4.90 -12.39
N ASP A 141 6.13 3.94 -11.76
CA ASP A 141 7.03 3.02 -12.44
C ASP A 141 6.27 2.00 -13.29
N ALA A 142 5.11 1.52 -12.84
CA ALA A 142 4.20 0.70 -13.63
C ALA A 142 3.72 1.42 -14.89
N GLU A 143 3.38 2.72 -14.77
CA GLU A 143 2.98 3.52 -15.94
C GLU A 143 4.14 3.72 -16.93
N LYS A 144 5.36 3.97 -16.43
CA LYS A 144 6.55 4.07 -17.29
C LYS A 144 6.81 2.76 -18.03
N LEU A 145 6.74 1.63 -17.31
CA LEU A 145 6.93 0.30 -17.92
C LEU A 145 5.88 0.01 -18.99
N LYS A 146 4.62 0.38 -18.74
CA LYS A 146 3.53 0.25 -19.72
C LYS A 146 3.82 1.04 -20.99
N ARG A 147 4.29 2.30 -20.85
CA ARG A 147 4.69 3.15 -22.00
C ARG A 147 5.88 2.58 -22.75
N LEU A 148 6.92 2.10 -22.04
CA LEU A 148 8.09 1.48 -22.66
C LEU A 148 7.72 0.21 -23.41
N SER A 149 6.90 -0.66 -22.82
CA SER A 149 6.42 -1.88 -23.47
C SER A 149 5.65 -1.58 -24.76
N ALA A 150 4.78 -0.56 -24.73
CA ALA A 150 4.06 -0.13 -25.92
C ALA A 150 5.01 0.35 -27.04
N ASN A 151 6.04 1.14 -26.67
CA ASN A 151 7.04 1.63 -27.63
C ASN A 151 7.88 0.50 -28.20
N VAL A 152 8.32 -0.45 -27.38
CA VAL A 152 9.06 -1.65 -27.84
C VAL A 152 8.21 -2.47 -28.81
N GLY A 153 6.93 -2.67 -28.48
CA GLY A 153 6.00 -3.35 -29.38
C GLY A 153 5.78 -2.62 -30.72
N ALA A 154 5.75 -1.28 -30.71
CA ALA A 154 5.66 -0.49 -31.94
C ALA A 154 6.93 -0.62 -32.80
N LEU A 155 8.11 -0.46 -32.16
CA LEU A 155 9.41 -0.63 -32.84
C LEU A 155 9.61 -2.03 -33.42
N ALA A 156 9.21 -3.08 -32.71
CA ALA A 156 9.28 -4.43 -33.19
C ALA A 156 8.45 -4.62 -34.46
N ARG A 157 7.20 -4.12 -34.48
CA ARG A 157 6.32 -4.16 -35.65
C ARG A 157 6.91 -3.38 -36.83
N GLU A 158 7.47 -2.19 -36.60
CA GLU A 158 8.11 -1.40 -37.65
C GLU A 158 9.31 -2.10 -38.25
N LYS A 159 10.15 -2.71 -37.39
CA LYS A 159 11.31 -3.53 -37.85
C LYS A 159 10.87 -4.71 -38.69
N GLU A 160 9.83 -5.44 -38.28
CA GLU A 160 9.28 -6.56 -39.04
C GLU A 160 8.74 -6.10 -40.41
N LEU A 161 8.01 -4.97 -40.43
CA LEU A 161 7.50 -4.40 -41.67
C LEU A 161 8.61 -3.98 -42.64
N LEU A 162 9.67 -3.35 -42.13
CA LEU A 162 10.83 -2.95 -42.92
C LEU A 162 11.56 -4.18 -43.46
N ALA A 163 11.76 -5.24 -42.67
CA ALA A 163 12.37 -6.49 -43.10
C ALA A 163 11.53 -7.17 -44.20
N ALA A 164 10.20 -7.19 -44.04
CA ALA A 164 9.30 -7.75 -45.04
C ALA A 164 9.33 -6.95 -46.36
N LYS A 165 9.38 -5.61 -46.30
CA LYS A 165 9.51 -4.74 -47.48
C LYS A 165 10.84 -4.97 -48.20
N SER A 166 11.96 -5.08 -47.45
CA SER A 166 13.26 -5.39 -48.00
C SER A 166 13.27 -6.74 -48.73
N ALA A 167 12.77 -7.79 -48.09
CA ALA A 167 12.68 -9.12 -48.66
C ALA A 167 11.82 -9.16 -49.94
N MET A 168 10.73 -8.40 -49.98
CA MET A 168 9.88 -8.26 -51.15
C MET A 168 10.62 -7.55 -52.30
N HIS A 169 11.33 -6.45 -51.99
CA HIS A 169 12.12 -5.72 -52.95
C HIS A 169 13.23 -6.61 -53.57
N ASP A 170 13.93 -7.35 -52.73
CA ASP A 170 15.01 -8.24 -53.18
C ASP A 170 14.46 -9.41 -54.02
N GLY A 171 13.33 -9.98 -53.64
CA GLY A 171 12.61 -10.98 -54.41
C GLY A 171 12.17 -10.48 -55.81
N LEU A 172 11.60 -9.27 -55.86
CA LEU A 172 11.22 -8.63 -57.13
C LEU A 172 12.43 -8.36 -58.02
N ALA A 173 13.54 -7.86 -57.47
CA ALA A 173 14.77 -7.62 -58.20
C ALA A 173 15.32 -8.93 -58.78
N ALA A 174 15.30 -10.04 -58.05
CA ALA A 174 15.69 -11.34 -58.51
C ALA A 174 14.79 -11.85 -59.65
N CYS A 175 13.47 -11.73 -59.52
CA CYS A 175 12.51 -12.09 -60.56
C CYS A 175 12.72 -11.28 -61.86
N ILE A 176 12.93 -9.99 -61.77
CA ILE A 176 13.18 -9.10 -62.92
C ILE A 176 14.49 -9.54 -63.61
N THR A 177 15.54 -9.80 -62.82
CA THR A 177 16.84 -10.24 -63.37
C THR A 177 16.71 -11.56 -64.08
N LEU A 178 16.07 -12.59 -63.51
CA LEU A 178 15.80 -13.88 -64.13
C LEU A 178 14.96 -13.76 -65.40
N THR A 179 13.92 -12.90 -65.35
CA THR A 179 13.08 -12.66 -66.54
C THR A 179 13.88 -12.03 -67.68
N LYS A 180 14.75 -11.06 -67.35
CA LYS A 180 15.63 -10.41 -68.32
C LYS A 180 16.59 -11.43 -68.96
N GLN A 181 17.25 -12.24 -68.13
CA GLN A 181 18.18 -13.30 -68.62
C GLN A 181 17.47 -14.35 -69.50
N TYR A 182 16.23 -14.70 -69.16
CA TYR A 182 15.42 -15.59 -70.00
C TYR A 182 15.12 -15.00 -71.40
N ILE A 183 14.76 -13.69 -71.44
CA ILE A 183 14.42 -12.97 -72.68
C ILE A 183 15.66 -12.75 -73.54
N THR A 184 16.81 -12.39 -72.92
CA THR A 184 18.05 -12.10 -73.66
C THR A 184 18.80 -13.36 -74.11
N GLY A 185 18.45 -14.54 -73.58
CA GLY A 185 19.13 -15.80 -73.90
C GLY A 185 20.54 -15.91 -73.32
N ASP A 186 20.89 -15.05 -72.32
CA ASP A 186 22.25 -14.96 -71.77
C ASP A 186 22.67 -16.18 -70.91
N LEU A 187 21.73 -17.07 -70.56
CA LEU A 187 22.00 -18.30 -69.81
C LEU A 187 21.31 -19.52 -70.45
N GLU A 188 22.09 -20.42 -70.91
CA GLU A 188 21.61 -21.74 -71.37
C GLU A 188 21.02 -22.51 -70.18
N GLY A 189 19.71 -22.83 -70.23
CA GLY A 189 19.08 -23.73 -69.29
C GLY A 189 18.00 -23.07 -68.36
N ILE A 190 17.68 -21.78 -68.44
CA ILE A 190 16.54 -21.18 -67.72
C ILE A 190 15.26 -21.58 -68.46
N SER A 191 14.38 -22.34 -67.72
CA SER A 191 13.06 -22.68 -68.28
C SER A 191 12.03 -21.64 -67.96
N ALA A 192 11.03 -21.45 -68.81
CA ALA A 192 9.91 -20.58 -68.52
C ALA A 192 9.20 -20.94 -67.20
N SER A 193 9.16 -22.22 -66.81
CA SER A 193 8.59 -22.68 -65.54
C SER A 193 9.40 -22.22 -64.33
N ALA A 194 10.73 -22.11 -64.47
CA ALA A 194 11.57 -21.59 -63.36
C ALA A 194 11.28 -20.10 -63.09
N VAL A 195 11.15 -19.32 -64.16
CA VAL A 195 10.76 -17.87 -63.98
C VAL A 195 9.36 -17.73 -63.41
N CYS A 196 8.39 -18.51 -63.86
CA CYS A 196 7.04 -18.49 -63.30
C CYS A 196 7.02 -18.85 -61.78
N ASN A 197 7.76 -19.89 -61.37
CA ASN A 197 7.85 -20.31 -59.97
C ASN A 197 8.44 -19.23 -59.08
N GLU A 198 9.45 -18.48 -59.54
CA GLU A 198 9.98 -17.36 -58.72
C GLU A 198 8.97 -16.21 -58.60
N TRP A 199 8.23 -15.87 -59.65
CA TRP A 199 7.15 -14.89 -59.54
C TRP A 199 6.03 -15.34 -58.60
N GLU A 200 5.63 -16.62 -58.62
CA GLU A 200 4.64 -17.18 -57.69
C GLU A 200 5.08 -17.06 -56.23
N LYS A 201 6.35 -17.29 -55.92
CA LYS A 201 6.90 -17.10 -54.57
C LYS A 201 6.75 -15.67 -54.08
N VAL A 202 7.09 -14.68 -54.92
CA VAL A 202 6.99 -13.27 -54.59
C VAL A 202 5.52 -12.84 -54.41
N ILE A 203 4.62 -13.32 -55.27
CA ILE A 203 3.19 -13.05 -55.17
C ILE A 203 2.61 -13.61 -53.86
N THR A 204 2.94 -14.87 -53.57
CA THR A 204 2.48 -15.53 -52.32
C THR A 204 3.00 -14.82 -51.08
N PHE A 205 4.26 -14.40 -51.10
CA PHE A 205 4.86 -13.63 -50.00
C PHE A 205 4.17 -12.27 -49.84
N ARG A 206 3.90 -11.53 -50.90
CA ARG A 206 3.14 -10.28 -50.89
C ARG A 206 1.76 -10.46 -50.26
N ASP A 207 1.05 -11.52 -50.64
CA ASP A 207 -0.31 -11.78 -50.13
C ASP A 207 -0.30 -12.19 -48.65
N SER A 208 0.75 -12.87 -48.20
CA SER A 208 0.94 -13.17 -46.76
C SER A 208 1.17 -11.91 -45.92
N ILE A 209 1.95 -10.94 -46.39
CA ILE A 209 2.14 -9.63 -45.74
C ILE A 209 0.82 -8.89 -45.66
N ARG A 210 0.06 -8.84 -46.76
CA ARG A 210 -1.23 -8.12 -46.80
C ARG A 210 -2.28 -8.73 -45.88
N LEU A 211 -2.28 -10.03 -45.67
CA LEU A 211 -3.14 -10.70 -44.69
C LEU A 211 -2.73 -10.41 -43.25
N SER A 212 -1.43 -10.31 -42.98
CA SER A 212 -0.87 -9.94 -41.68
C SER A 212 -1.24 -8.50 -41.31
N GLU A 213 -1.13 -7.56 -42.27
CA GLU A 213 -1.54 -6.17 -42.06
C GLU A 213 -3.05 -6.04 -41.74
N LYS A 214 -3.91 -6.78 -42.43
CA LYS A 214 -5.35 -6.81 -42.15
C LYS A 214 -5.67 -7.35 -40.74
N LYS A 215 -5.01 -8.41 -40.30
CA LYS A 215 -5.18 -8.97 -38.96
C LYS A 215 -4.76 -7.96 -37.90
N ASN A 216 -3.63 -7.28 -38.08
CA ASN A 216 -3.15 -6.28 -37.13
C ASN A 216 -4.05 -5.04 -37.06
N CYS A 217 -4.74 -4.69 -38.15
CA CYS A 217 -5.72 -3.58 -38.13
C CYS A 217 -7.01 -3.93 -37.37
N LEU A 218 -7.43 -5.20 -37.40
CA LEU A 218 -8.61 -5.68 -36.68
C LEU A 218 -8.37 -5.81 -35.16
N THR A 219 -7.17 -6.24 -34.75
CA THR A 219 -6.82 -6.34 -33.31
C THR A 219 -6.54 -4.98 -32.65
N ALA A 220 -6.25 -3.94 -33.42
CA ALA A 220 -6.07 -2.57 -32.90
C ALA A 220 -7.39 -1.84 -32.62
N GLN A 221 -8.53 -2.41 -33.01
CA GLN A 221 -9.86 -1.80 -32.83
C GLN A 221 -10.69 -2.39 -31.68
N GLU A 222 -10.20 -3.40 -30.95
CA GLU A 222 -10.86 -3.84 -29.72
C GLU A 222 -10.46 -2.90 -28.57
N PRO A 223 -11.39 -2.05 -28.05
CA PRO A 223 -11.16 -1.31 -26.83
C PRO A 223 -11.10 -2.31 -25.68
N ALA A 224 -10.06 -2.22 -24.84
CA ALA A 224 -10.00 -2.93 -23.58
C ALA A 224 -11.24 -2.60 -22.75
N ALA A 225 -12.08 -3.61 -22.51
CA ALA A 225 -13.20 -3.57 -21.61
C ALA A 225 -12.75 -3.57 -20.13
#